data_9a1f34e94ffdbb135fd91c249cdf4c73
#
_entry.id   9a1f34e94ffdbb135fd91c249cdf4c73
#
_cell.length_a   1.000
_cell.length_b   1.000
_cell.length_c   1.000
_cell.angle_alpha   90.00
_cell.angle_beta   90.00
_cell.angle_gamma   90.00
#
_symmetry.space_group_name_H-M   'P 1'
#
loop_
_entity.id
_entity.type
_entity.pdbx_description
1 polymer ?
#
loop_
_entity_poly.entity_id
_entity_poly.type
_entity_poly.pdbx_seq_one_letter_code
_entity_poly.pdbx_strand_id
1 'polypeptide(L)'
;NDLTPFPRWVMPTLEVLLLAPLAVATAWTLGKTKRVADAEDPSDFWATVTRYRHLVRVAFLVLTGLVSVANLIALNGLVWAILAGHAANGKSLLIDSLNIWATNLIIFALWYWNIDRRSAYFGEDAQPDFVFTQQTLPQSLTRRVYTPGFVDYLFLAFTNATAFSPSDTFPLTARAKLLMMLQALISLVTIALVVSALTVLAAMAC
;
A
#
# COMPACT_ATOMS: atom_id res chain seq x y z
N ASN A 1 -4.67 -15.91 26.35
CA ASN A 1 -3.40 -15.17 26.30
C ASN A 1 -3.22 -14.68 24.87
N ASP A 2 -3.82 -13.52 24.58
CA ASP A 2 -3.75 -12.90 23.27
C ASP A 2 -2.38 -12.23 23.15
N LEU A 3 -1.53 -12.77 22.24
CA LEU A 3 -0.17 -12.27 21.97
C LEU A 3 -0.18 -10.94 21.20
N THR A 4 -1.32 -10.50 20.73
CA THR A 4 -1.52 -9.18 20.10
C THR A 4 -2.37 -8.30 21.03
N PRO A 5 -1.95 -7.04 21.27
CA PRO A 5 -2.71 -6.12 22.13
C PRO A 5 -4.07 -5.71 21.56
N PHE A 6 -4.38 -6.13 20.34
CA PHE A 6 -5.62 -5.79 19.62
C PHE A 6 -6.38 -7.03 19.17
N PRO A 7 -7.73 -7.00 19.17
CA PRO A 7 -8.57 -8.06 18.60
C PRO A 7 -8.23 -8.28 17.10
N ARG A 8 -8.26 -9.52 16.63
CA ARG A 8 -7.86 -9.95 15.27
C ARG A 8 -8.58 -9.23 14.12
N TRP A 9 -9.77 -8.68 14.40
CA TRP A 9 -10.56 -7.94 13.40
C TRP A 9 -10.19 -6.45 13.31
N VAL A 10 -9.38 -5.92 14.23
CA VAL A 10 -9.01 -4.48 14.26
C VAL A 10 -8.14 -4.12 13.06
N MET A 11 -7.16 -4.94 12.68
CA MET A 11 -6.30 -4.67 11.53
C MET A 11 -7.07 -4.66 10.20
N PRO A 12 -7.86 -5.70 9.85
CA PRO A 12 -8.66 -5.67 8.63
C PRO A 12 -9.68 -4.53 8.59
N THR A 13 -10.27 -4.16 9.73
CA THR A 13 -11.23 -3.04 9.79
C THR A 13 -10.55 -1.69 9.62
N LEU A 14 -9.34 -1.50 10.17
CA LEU A 14 -8.52 -0.31 9.92
C LEU A 14 -8.14 -0.16 8.45
N GLU A 15 -7.84 -1.26 7.76
CA GLU A 15 -7.56 -1.27 6.33
C GLU A 15 -8.76 -0.85 5.48
N VAL A 16 -9.93 -1.42 5.77
CA VAL A 16 -11.18 -1.03 5.10
C VAL A 16 -11.52 0.43 5.38
N LEU A 17 -11.35 0.88 6.64
CA LEU A 17 -11.52 2.29 7.02
C LEU A 17 -10.52 3.23 6.33
N LEU A 18 -9.33 2.75 5.98
CA LEU A 18 -8.35 3.48 5.19
C LEU A 18 -8.70 3.56 3.71
N LEU A 19 -9.15 2.44 3.14
CA LEU A 19 -9.47 2.35 1.72
C LEU A 19 -10.78 3.07 1.37
N ALA A 20 -11.78 3.08 2.25
CA ALA A 20 -13.07 3.69 2.01
C ALA A 20 -12.98 5.24 1.83
N PRO A 21 -12.38 6.03 2.74
CA PRO A 21 -12.24 7.47 2.54
C PRO A 21 -11.34 7.81 1.35
N LEU A 22 -10.37 6.94 1.03
CA LEU A 22 -9.51 7.12 -0.14
C LEU A 22 -10.28 6.93 -1.45
N ALA A 23 -11.09 5.87 -1.55
CA ALA A 23 -11.97 5.63 -2.69
C ALA A 23 -12.99 6.77 -2.86
N VAL A 24 -13.56 7.24 -1.75
CA VAL A 24 -14.50 8.37 -1.74
C VAL A 24 -13.80 9.68 -2.14
N ALA A 25 -12.61 9.98 -1.58
CA ALA A 25 -11.87 11.19 -1.91
C ALA A 25 -11.40 11.22 -3.37
N THR A 26 -10.99 10.08 -3.93
CA THR A 26 -10.63 9.96 -5.36
C THR A 26 -11.85 10.07 -6.26
N ALA A 27 -12.96 9.41 -5.95
CA ALA A 27 -14.20 9.52 -6.70
C ALA A 27 -14.77 10.95 -6.65
N TRP A 28 -14.70 11.60 -5.49
CA TRP A 28 -15.20 12.96 -5.30
C TRP A 28 -14.34 14.01 -6.03
N THR A 29 -13.01 13.88 -5.99
CA THR A 29 -12.11 14.78 -6.73
C THR A 29 -12.23 14.60 -8.24
N LEU A 30 -12.37 13.37 -8.74
CA LEU A 30 -12.63 13.08 -10.16
C LEU A 30 -14.00 13.60 -10.62
N GLY A 31 -15.02 13.49 -9.78
CA GLY A 31 -16.37 14.00 -10.08
C GLY A 31 -16.44 15.53 -10.10
N LYS A 32 -15.68 16.22 -9.25
CA LYS A 32 -15.66 17.69 -9.21
C LYS A 32 -14.77 18.33 -10.28
N THR A 33 -13.63 17.72 -10.63
CA THR A 33 -12.81 18.23 -11.74
C THR A 33 -13.54 18.25 -13.08
N LYS A 34 -14.47 17.32 -13.31
CA LYS A 34 -15.36 17.37 -14.48
C LYS A 34 -16.36 18.53 -14.45
N ARG A 35 -16.90 18.89 -13.27
CA ARG A 35 -17.90 19.97 -13.14
C ARG A 35 -17.29 21.38 -13.15
N VAL A 36 -16.01 21.51 -12.84
CA VAL A 36 -15.31 22.80 -12.74
C VAL A 36 -14.69 23.22 -14.06
N ALA A 37 -14.44 22.27 -14.97
CA ALA A 37 -14.09 22.61 -16.36
C ALA A 37 -15.18 23.42 -17.08
N ASP A 38 -16.40 23.42 -16.52
CA ASP A 38 -17.57 24.10 -17.07
C ASP A 38 -17.97 25.41 -16.32
N ALA A 39 -17.17 25.89 -15.35
CA ALA A 39 -17.51 27.05 -14.49
C ALA A 39 -16.76 28.34 -14.89
N GLU A 40 -17.49 29.46 -14.90
CA GLU A 40 -17.06 30.77 -15.44
C GLU A 40 -16.04 31.55 -14.57
N ASP A 41 -15.75 31.19 -13.31
CA ASP A 41 -14.71 31.85 -12.49
C ASP A 41 -13.96 30.88 -11.54
N PRO A 42 -12.66 30.58 -11.85
CA PRO A 42 -11.93 29.51 -11.18
C PRO A 42 -11.10 29.91 -9.95
N SER A 43 -10.82 31.18 -9.69
CA SER A 43 -9.72 31.57 -8.81
C SER A 43 -9.90 31.22 -7.31
N ASP A 44 -11.03 31.50 -6.69
CA ASP A 44 -11.31 31.23 -5.27
C ASP A 44 -11.58 29.76 -4.99
N PHE A 45 -12.16 29.09 -5.98
CA PHE A 45 -12.45 27.67 -5.91
C PHE A 45 -11.15 26.84 -5.89
N TRP A 46 -10.19 27.18 -6.73
CA TRP A 46 -8.89 26.48 -6.78
C TRP A 46 -8.08 26.64 -5.50
N ALA A 47 -8.10 27.80 -4.83
CA ALA A 47 -7.44 28.00 -3.55
C ALA A 47 -8.02 27.11 -2.45
N THR A 48 -9.34 27.00 -2.37
CA THR A 48 -10.06 26.14 -1.42
C THR A 48 -9.82 24.64 -1.71
N VAL A 49 -9.88 24.25 -2.96
CA VAL A 49 -9.62 22.86 -3.40
C VAL A 49 -8.17 22.46 -3.11
N THR A 50 -7.20 23.34 -3.32
CA THR A 50 -5.78 23.06 -3.07
C THR A 50 -5.51 22.86 -1.57
N ARG A 51 -6.11 23.72 -0.71
CA ARG A 51 -5.99 23.60 0.75
C ARG A 51 -6.61 22.31 1.27
N TYR A 52 -7.79 21.94 0.77
CA TYR A 52 -8.48 20.72 1.17
C TYR A 52 -7.74 19.47 0.70
N ARG A 53 -7.19 19.48 -0.50
CA ARG A 53 -6.34 18.40 -1.05
C ARG A 53 -5.09 18.17 -0.20
N HIS A 54 -4.44 19.25 0.27
CA HIS A 54 -3.27 19.14 1.13
C HIS A 54 -3.61 18.48 2.48
N LEU A 55 -4.71 18.91 3.13
CA LEU A 55 -5.17 18.32 4.39
C LEU A 55 -5.52 16.84 4.25
N VAL A 56 -6.28 16.47 3.21
CA VAL A 56 -6.63 15.07 2.94
C VAL A 56 -5.38 14.23 2.69
N ARG A 57 -4.41 14.77 1.96
CA ARG A 57 -3.13 14.08 1.71
C ARG A 57 -2.33 13.88 2.98
N VAL A 58 -2.19 14.90 3.82
CA VAL A 58 -1.46 14.81 5.09
C VAL A 58 -2.14 13.81 6.02
N ALA A 59 -3.47 13.88 6.16
CA ALA A 59 -4.23 12.93 6.95
C ALA A 59 -4.03 11.48 6.45
N PHE A 60 -4.04 11.29 5.14
CA PHE A 60 -3.79 10.00 4.50
C PHE A 60 -2.37 9.48 4.79
N LEU A 61 -1.34 10.32 4.63
CA LEU A 61 0.06 9.96 4.93
C LEU A 61 0.24 9.59 6.41
N VAL A 62 -0.34 10.37 7.32
CA VAL A 62 -0.28 10.10 8.76
C VAL A 62 -0.95 8.76 9.06
N LEU A 63 -2.14 8.52 8.51
CA LEU A 63 -2.89 7.30 8.75
C LEU A 63 -2.16 6.07 8.18
N THR A 64 -1.63 6.15 6.95
CA THR A 64 -0.82 5.08 6.35
C THR A 64 0.45 4.83 7.17
N GLY A 65 1.09 5.89 7.68
CA GLY A 65 2.24 5.79 8.57
C GLY A 65 1.90 5.07 9.89
N LEU A 66 0.78 5.42 10.53
CA LEU A 66 0.31 4.77 11.76
C LEU A 66 0.05 3.27 11.55
N VAL A 67 -0.63 2.90 10.46
CA VAL A 67 -0.88 1.49 10.14
C VAL A 67 0.41 0.76 9.81
N SER A 68 1.36 1.41 9.13
CA SER A 68 2.70 0.84 8.88
C SER A 68 3.43 0.50 10.18
N VAL A 69 3.43 1.43 11.14
CA VAL A 69 4.05 1.21 12.47
C VAL A 69 3.34 0.09 13.22
N ALA A 70 2.00 0.09 13.23
CA ALA A 70 1.22 -0.96 13.88
C ALA A 70 1.51 -2.36 13.27
N ASN A 71 1.62 -2.44 11.93
CA ASN A 71 1.97 -3.68 11.24
C ASN A 71 3.39 -4.17 11.59
N LEU A 72 4.36 -3.25 11.70
CA LEU A 72 5.73 -3.59 12.13
C LEU A 72 5.77 -4.07 13.59
N ILE A 73 4.97 -3.48 14.48
CA ILE A 73 4.85 -3.95 15.88
C ILE A 73 4.23 -5.34 15.91
N ALA A 74 3.18 -5.61 15.13
CA ALA A 74 2.56 -6.92 15.03
C ALA A 74 3.53 -7.98 14.49
N LEU A 75 4.30 -7.64 13.43
CA LEU A 75 5.34 -8.50 12.87
C LEU A 75 6.41 -8.84 13.92
N ASN A 76 6.89 -7.82 14.63
CA ASN A 76 7.90 -8.02 15.67
C ASN A 76 7.38 -8.91 16.81
N GLY A 77 6.15 -8.67 17.27
CA GLY A 77 5.50 -9.51 18.28
C GLY A 77 5.36 -10.98 17.85
N LEU A 78 5.02 -11.21 16.58
CA LEU A 78 4.91 -12.58 16.04
C LEU A 78 6.27 -13.27 15.96
N VAL A 79 7.32 -12.56 15.53
CA VAL A 79 8.70 -13.08 15.54
C VAL A 79 9.14 -13.48 16.95
N TRP A 80 8.93 -12.61 17.92
CA TRP A 80 9.28 -12.90 19.32
C TRP A 80 8.49 -14.08 19.90
N ALA A 81 7.19 -14.20 19.57
CA ALA A 81 6.37 -15.33 20.00
C ALA A 81 6.91 -16.69 19.50
N ILE A 82 7.37 -16.72 18.24
CA ILE A 82 7.97 -17.92 17.64
C ILE A 82 9.33 -18.24 18.29
N LEU A 83 10.20 -17.22 18.42
CA LEU A 83 11.54 -17.41 19.03
C LEU A 83 11.48 -17.82 20.50
N ALA A 84 10.49 -17.34 21.24
CA ALA A 84 10.27 -17.71 22.64
C ALA A 84 9.60 -19.08 22.84
N GLY A 85 9.25 -19.77 21.75
CA GLY A 85 8.56 -21.08 21.83
C GLY A 85 7.10 -20.99 22.31
N HIS A 86 6.51 -19.79 22.37
CA HIS A 86 5.13 -19.58 22.80
C HIS A 86 4.10 -19.87 21.68
N ALA A 87 4.55 -20.44 20.57
CA ALA A 87 3.75 -20.76 19.40
C ALA A 87 2.82 -21.97 19.66
N ALA A 88 1.88 -21.83 20.60
CA ALA A 88 1.01 -22.92 21.04
C ALA A 88 -0.02 -23.37 19.98
N ASN A 89 -0.27 -22.59 18.91
CA ASN A 89 -1.28 -22.92 17.92
C ASN A 89 -0.84 -22.50 16.49
N GLY A 90 -0.39 -23.47 15.68
CA GLY A 90 0.06 -23.26 14.30
C GLY A 90 -1.00 -22.60 13.40
N LYS A 91 -2.30 -22.90 13.61
CA LYS A 91 -3.40 -22.27 12.84
C LYS A 91 -3.51 -20.77 13.12
N SER A 92 -3.33 -20.37 14.36
CA SER A 92 -3.36 -18.95 14.75
C SER A 92 -2.16 -18.20 14.14
N LEU A 93 -0.96 -18.79 14.23
CA LEU A 93 0.25 -18.23 13.63
C LEU A 93 0.12 -18.04 12.12
N LEU A 94 -0.46 -19.02 11.43
CA LEU A 94 -0.67 -18.93 9.98
C LEU A 94 -1.62 -17.78 9.61
N ILE A 95 -2.75 -17.67 10.30
CA ILE A 95 -3.72 -16.60 10.07
C ILE A 95 -3.10 -15.22 10.35
N ASP A 96 -2.37 -15.08 11.46
CA ASP A 96 -1.74 -13.82 11.84
C ASP A 96 -0.63 -13.44 10.85
N SER A 97 0.17 -14.40 10.38
CA SER A 97 1.19 -14.17 9.35
C SER A 97 0.59 -13.74 8.01
N LEU A 98 -0.49 -14.37 7.56
CA LEU A 98 -1.18 -14.02 6.33
C LEU A 98 -1.83 -12.63 6.42
N ASN A 99 -2.42 -12.27 7.57
CA ASN A 99 -2.95 -10.93 7.80
C ASN A 99 -1.85 -9.88 7.72
N ILE A 100 -0.70 -10.08 8.38
CA ILE A 100 0.45 -9.17 8.33
C ILE A 100 0.94 -9.02 6.89
N TRP A 101 1.01 -10.11 6.13
CA TRP A 101 1.43 -10.09 4.73
C TRP A 101 0.45 -9.30 3.85
N ALA A 102 -0.87 -9.53 3.98
CA ALA A 102 -1.89 -8.83 3.22
C ALA A 102 -1.91 -7.33 3.55
N THR A 103 -1.83 -6.99 4.84
CA THR A 103 -1.70 -5.61 5.32
C THR A 103 -0.47 -4.93 4.72
N ASN A 104 0.66 -5.62 4.68
CA ASN A 104 1.90 -5.11 4.09
C ASN A 104 1.73 -4.77 2.60
N LEU A 105 1.03 -5.63 1.82
CA LEU A 105 0.73 -5.35 0.41
C LEU A 105 -0.05 -4.04 0.25
N ILE A 106 -1.12 -3.87 1.01
CA ILE A 106 -1.99 -2.69 0.93
C ILE A 106 -1.24 -1.43 1.34
N ILE A 107 -0.49 -1.47 2.43
CA ILE A 107 0.32 -0.36 2.93
C ILE A 107 1.31 0.11 1.85
N PHE A 108 2.06 -0.81 1.24
CA PHE A 108 3.05 -0.44 0.23
C PHE A 108 2.42 0.01 -1.08
N ALA A 109 1.29 -0.56 -1.49
CA ALA A 109 0.52 -0.04 -2.62
C ALA A 109 0.10 1.42 -2.39
N LEU A 110 -0.34 1.75 -1.18
CA LEU A 110 -0.70 3.12 -0.79
C LEU A 110 0.51 4.06 -0.76
N TRP A 111 1.67 3.60 -0.25
CA TRP A 111 2.91 4.37 -0.30
C TRP A 111 3.37 4.64 -1.72
N TYR A 112 3.41 3.62 -2.60
CA TYR A 112 3.79 3.77 -4.00
C TYR A 112 2.88 4.75 -4.73
N TRP A 113 1.57 4.59 -4.57
CA TRP A 113 0.60 5.49 -5.16
C TRP A 113 0.75 6.94 -4.68
N ASN A 114 1.06 7.13 -3.40
CA ASN A 114 1.20 8.46 -2.82
C ASN A 114 2.49 9.16 -3.24
N ILE A 115 3.64 8.45 -3.28
CA ILE A 115 4.90 9.06 -3.71
C ILE A 115 4.86 9.42 -5.19
N ASP A 116 4.31 8.55 -6.04
CA ASP A 116 4.27 8.77 -7.48
C ASP A 116 3.33 9.92 -7.87
N ARG A 117 2.19 10.05 -7.20
CA ARG A 117 1.27 11.19 -7.39
C ARG A 117 1.82 12.54 -6.93
N ARG A 118 2.97 12.58 -6.27
CA ARG A 118 3.60 13.82 -5.87
C ARG A 118 3.94 14.70 -7.10
N SER A 119 4.36 14.12 -8.20
CA SER A 119 4.64 14.84 -9.45
C SER A 119 3.41 15.56 -9.98
N ALA A 120 2.23 14.92 -9.95
CA ALA A 120 0.97 15.51 -10.37
C ALA A 120 0.50 16.70 -9.51
N TYR A 121 1.08 16.88 -8.30
CA TYR A 121 0.71 17.97 -7.38
C TYR A 121 1.70 19.14 -7.38
N PHE A 122 2.95 18.94 -7.78
CA PHE A 122 4.01 19.95 -7.68
C PHE A 122 4.41 20.57 -9.03
N GLY A 123 3.70 20.26 -10.13
CA GLY A 123 3.88 20.86 -11.45
C GLY A 123 4.57 19.92 -12.45
N GLU A 124 4.59 20.36 -13.71
CA GLU A 124 5.03 19.57 -14.87
C GLU A 124 6.52 19.16 -14.83
N ASP A 125 7.34 19.81 -13.99
CA ASP A 125 8.79 19.52 -13.86
C ASP A 125 9.14 18.39 -12.88
N ALA A 126 8.16 17.85 -12.16
CA ALA A 126 8.41 16.79 -11.19
C ALA A 126 8.45 15.41 -11.88
N GLN A 127 9.61 14.77 -11.88
CA GLN A 127 9.78 13.42 -12.43
C GLN A 127 8.90 12.40 -11.69
N PRO A 128 8.23 11.48 -12.40
CA PRO A 128 7.49 10.38 -11.81
C PRO A 128 8.44 9.46 -11.04
N ASP A 129 7.93 8.82 -9.99
CA ASP A 129 8.71 7.83 -9.22
C ASP A 129 8.73 6.46 -9.90
N PHE A 130 7.67 6.14 -10.63
CA PHE A 130 7.49 4.89 -11.37
C PHE A 130 7.09 5.15 -12.81
N VAL A 131 7.58 4.31 -13.71
CA VAL A 131 7.10 4.21 -15.10
C VAL A 131 6.55 2.82 -15.31
N PHE A 132 5.28 2.75 -15.70
CA PHE A 132 4.61 1.51 -16.06
C PHE A 132 4.79 1.24 -17.55
N THR A 133 4.95 -0.04 -17.92
CA THR A 133 5.15 -0.45 -19.31
C THR A 133 4.07 0.09 -20.25
N GLN A 134 2.82 0.20 -19.76
CA GLN A 134 1.69 0.75 -20.53
C GLN A 134 1.88 2.22 -20.92
N GLN A 135 2.69 2.98 -20.17
CA GLN A 135 3.02 4.39 -20.51
C GLN A 135 4.06 4.50 -21.63
N THR A 136 4.85 3.44 -21.85
CA THR A 136 5.88 3.40 -22.89
C THR A 136 5.38 2.85 -24.23
N LEU A 137 4.20 2.24 -24.25
CA LEU A 137 3.60 1.68 -25.44
C LEU A 137 3.07 2.75 -26.40
N PRO A 138 3.14 2.53 -27.73
CA PRO A 138 2.52 3.41 -28.71
C PRO A 138 1.01 3.56 -28.47
N GLN A 139 0.47 4.75 -28.71
CA GLN A 139 -0.98 5.04 -28.54
C GLN A 139 -1.89 4.15 -29.41
N SER A 140 -1.36 3.52 -30.46
CA SER A 140 -2.07 2.53 -31.27
C SER A 140 -2.46 1.28 -30.50
N LEU A 141 -1.71 0.92 -29.47
CA LEU A 141 -1.96 -0.23 -28.60
C LEU A 141 -2.74 0.16 -27.33
N THR A 142 -2.54 1.38 -26.85
CA THR A 142 -3.30 1.95 -25.73
C THR A 142 -4.33 2.92 -26.28
N ARG A 143 -5.59 2.54 -26.36
CA ARG A 143 -6.66 3.38 -26.94
C ARG A 143 -6.80 4.78 -26.33
N ARG A 144 -6.10 5.09 -25.23
CA ARG A 144 -6.06 6.39 -24.53
C ARG A 144 -4.69 6.56 -23.86
N VAL A 145 -4.34 7.81 -23.52
CA VAL A 145 -3.20 8.10 -22.63
C VAL A 145 -3.40 7.33 -21.31
N TYR A 146 -2.49 6.42 -21.02
CA TYR A 146 -2.58 5.57 -19.83
C TYR A 146 -2.20 6.35 -18.59
N THR A 147 -3.09 6.34 -17.61
CA THR A 147 -2.85 6.93 -16.28
C THR A 147 -2.95 5.82 -15.24
N PRO A 148 -1.88 5.53 -14.48
CA PRO A 148 -1.88 4.47 -13.49
C PRO A 148 -2.97 4.68 -12.42
N GLY A 149 -3.75 3.64 -12.15
CA GLY A 149 -4.74 3.60 -11.07
C GLY A 149 -4.19 2.89 -9.82
N PHE A 150 -4.99 2.84 -8.74
CA PHE A 150 -4.58 2.16 -7.52
C PHE A 150 -4.23 0.67 -7.74
N VAL A 151 -4.94 0.00 -8.64
CA VAL A 151 -4.72 -1.42 -8.95
C VAL A 151 -3.32 -1.67 -9.50
N ASP A 152 -2.75 -0.73 -10.26
CA ASP A 152 -1.40 -0.85 -10.82
C ASP A 152 -0.34 -0.83 -9.71
N TYR A 153 -0.51 0.03 -8.70
CA TYR A 153 0.37 0.06 -7.53
C TYR A 153 0.16 -1.13 -6.59
N LEU A 154 -1.06 -1.65 -6.50
CA LEU A 154 -1.35 -2.88 -5.76
C LEU A 154 -0.67 -4.08 -6.45
N PHE A 155 -0.73 -4.15 -7.78
CA PHE A 155 -0.03 -5.17 -8.56
C PHE A 155 1.48 -5.07 -8.39
N LEU A 156 2.04 -3.85 -8.44
CA LEU A 156 3.45 -3.59 -8.15
C LEU A 156 3.84 -4.07 -6.75
N ALA A 157 3.05 -3.76 -5.72
CA ALA A 157 3.30 -4.20 -4.35
C ALA A 157 3.20 -5.73 -4.23
N PHE A 158 2.21 -6.35 -4.90
CA PHE A 158 2.04 -7.80 -4.91
C PHE A 158 3.24 -8.51 -5.55
N THR A 159 3.65 -8.09 -6.74
CA THR A 159 4.79 -8.70 -7.45
C THR A 159 6.09 -8.48 -6.71
N ASN A 160 6.30 -7.30 -6.11
CA ASN A 160 7.48 -7.03 -5.30
C ASN A 160 7.54 -7.88 -4.01
N ALA A 161 6.38 -8.20 -3.42
CA ALA A 161 6.30 -9.03 -2.21
C ALA A 161 6.42 -10.53 -2.48
N THR A 162 6.01 -11.02 -3.66
CA THR A 162 5.95 -12.46 -3.96
C THR A 162 7.10 -12.93 -4.84
N ALA A 163 7.41 -12.19 -5.91
CA ALA A 163 8.44 -12.55 -6.88
C ALA A 163 9.76 -11.80 -6.66
N PHE A 164 9.79 -10.84 -5.73
CA PHE A 164 10.92 -9.94 -5.45
C PHE A 164 11.42 -9.16 -6.68
N SER A 165 10.64 -9.14 -7.75
CA SER A 165 10.94 -8.42 -8.98
C SER A 165 9.66 -7.98 -9.68
N PRO A 166 9.38 -6.69 -9.79
CA PRO A 166 8.30 -6.20 -10.63
C PRO A 166 8.68 -6.40 -12.10
N SER A 167 7.81 -7.04 -12.86
CA SER A 167 8.07 -7.39 -14.25
C SER A 167 7.74 -6.27 -15.25
N ASP A 168 6.90 -5.31 -14.85
CA ASP A 168 6.27 -4.34 -15.75
C ASP A 168 6.35 -2.87 -15.28
N THR A 169 7.10 -2.60 -14.21
CA THR A 169 7.22 -1.25 -13.63
C THR A 169 8.67 -0.91 -13.31
N PHE A 170 9.12 0.25 -13.76
CA PHE A 170 10.49 0.72 -13.52
C PHE A 170 10.51 1.81 -12.43
N PRO A 171 11.17 1.58 -11.27
CA PRO A 171 11.42 2.61 -10.28
C PRO A 171 12.51 3.56 -10.78
N LEU A 172 12.18 4.85 -10.94
CA LEU A 172 13.11 5.85 -11.45
C LEU A 172 13.93 6.52 -10.35
N THR A 173 13.30 6.76 -9.20
CA THR A 173 13.92 7.54 -8.11
C THR A 173 14.54 6.64 -7.03
N ALA A 174 15.53 7.18 -6.30
CA ALA A 174 16.15 6.47 -5.18
C ALA A 174 15.14 6.14 -4.07
N ARG A 175 14.18 7.06 -3.80
CA ARG A 175 13.13 6.84 -2.79
C ARG A 175 12.20 5.67 -3.17
N ALA A 176 11.83 5.55 -4.45
CA ALA A 176 11.05 4.43 -4.93
C ALA A 176 11.80 3.09 -4.73
N LYS A 177 13.08 3.06 -5.11
CA LYS A 177 13.94 1.88 -4.95
C LYS A 177 14.11 1.48 -3.49
N LEU A 178 14.37 2.45 -2.59
CA LEU A 178 14.50 2.17 -1.15
C LEU A 178 13.20 1.64 -0.56
N LEU A 179 12.06 2.20 -0.96
CA LEU A 179 10.75 1.74 -0.48
C LEU A 179 10.45 0.31 -0.97
N MET A 180 10.80 -0.02 -2.21
CA MET A 180 10.68 -1.38 -2.75
C MET A 180 11.60 -2.37 -2.05
N MET A 181 12.84 -1.98 -1.75
CA MET A 181 13.77 -2.81 -0.96
C MET A 181 13.23 -3.06 0.44
N LEU A 182 12.70 -2.03 1.10
CA LEU A 182 12.09 -2.16 2.44
C LEU A 182 10.91 -3.13 2.40
N GLN A 183 10.02 -3.00 1.42
CA GLN A 183 8.90 -3.94 1.24
C GLN A 183 9.40 -5.37 1.05
N ALA A 184 10.38 -5.58 0.17
CA ALA A 184 10.92 -6.91 -0.11
C ALA A 184 11.51 -7.57 1.14
N LEU A 185 12.23 -6.80 1.98
CA LEU A 185 12.78 -7.29 3.25
C LEU A 185 11.68 -7.69 4.24
N ILE A 186 10.65 -6.85 4.41
CA ILE A 186 9.51 -7.16 5.28
C ILE A 186 8.76 -8.40 4.77
N SER A 187 8.56 -8.49 3.46
CA SER A 187 7.89 -9.63 2.84
C SER A 187 8.67 -10.92 2.99
N LEU A 188 10.00 -10.88 2.88
CA LEU A 188 10.86 -12.04 3.11
C LEU A 188 10.69 -12.59 4.53
N VAL A 189 10.68 -11.71 5.53
CA VAL A 189 10.45 -12.09 6.93
C VAL A 189 9.07 -12.69 7.11
N THR A 190 8.03 -12.06 6.57
CA THR A 190 6.63 -12.56 6.68
C THR A 190 6.43 -13.91 5.98
N ILE A 191 7.05 -14.12 4.82
CA ILE A 191 7.01 -15.43 4.13
C ILE A 191 7.71 -16.51 4.99
N ALA A 192 8.85 -16.20 5.58
CA ALA A 192 9.54 -17.11 6.50
C ALA A 192 8.66 -17.50 7.70
N LEU A 193 7.88 -16.56 8.24
CA LEU A 193 6.91 -16.83 9.31
C LEU A 193 5.75 -17.72 8.85
N VAL A 194 5.22 -17.49 7.64
CA VAL A 194 4.19 -18.36 7.05
C VAL A 194 4.70 -19.79 6.91
N VAL A 195 5.91 -19.98 6.38
CA VAL A 195 6.52 -21.30 6.25
C VAL A 195 6.73 -21.95 7.61
N SER A 196 7.22 -21.20 8.60
CA SER A 196 7.37 -21.68 9.98
C SER A 196 6.04 -22.11 10.60
N ALA A 197 4.95 -21.34 10.38
CA ALA A 197 3.63 -21.70 10.87
C ALA A 197 3.10 -22.99 10.22
N LEU A 198 3.36 -23.18 8.92
CA LEU A 198 2.98 -24.39 8.19
C LEU A 198 3.74 -25.62 8.69
N THR A 199 5.03 -25.49 8.99
CA THR A 199 5.83 -26.61 9.57
C THR A 199 5.34 -27.00 10.95
N VAL A 200 4.98 -26.04 11.81
CA VAL A 200 4.37 -26.32 13.13
C VAL A 200 3.03 -27.04 12.97
N LEU A 201 2.18 -26.59 12.05
CA LEU A 201 0.90 -27.26 11.75
C LEU A 201 1.09 -28.70 11.27
N ALA A 202 2.03 -28.92 10.37
CA ALA A 202 2.33 -30.28 9.87
C ALA A 202 2.82 -31.21 10.98
N ALA A 203 3.68 -30.72 11.87
CA ALA A 203 4.19 -31.49 13.01
C ALA A 203 3.09 -31.84 14.04
N MET A 204 2.01 -31.05 14.14
CA MET A 204 0.86 -31.31 15.03
C MET A 204 -0.16 -32.28 14.42
N ALA A 205 -0.10 -32.53 13.11
CA ALA A 205 -1.02 -33.41 12.39
C ALA A 205 -0.50 -34.88 12.28
N CYS A 206 0.79 -35.10 12.61
CA CYS A 206 1.42 -36.44 12.71
C CYS A 206 1.41 -36.95 14.13
#